data_2e4adb8dea046cad601f6e874478a282
#
_entry.id   2e4adb8dea046cad601f6e874478a282
#
_cell.length_a   1.000
_cell.length_b   1.000
_cell.length_c   1.000
_cell.angle_alpha   90.00
_cell.angle_beta   90.00
_cell.angle_gamma   90.00
#
_symmetry.space_group_name_H-M   'P 1'
#
loop_
_entity.id
_entity.type
_entity.pdbx_description
1 polymer ?
#
loop_
_entity_poly.entity_id
_entity_poly.type
_entity_poly.pdbx_seq_one_letter_code
_entity_poly.pdbx_strand_id
1 'polypeptide(L)'
;MAALLLVSSFAIAQVVIGAPLLNVPAQKYAQNYLEKYKYIDSAKSLSYDKEALSRALRRFQHDAGLNPDGILNLETFRMMLQPRCGNPSFSSVGRRKRFVPHGAKWLKRTLTWKLDDPHNLLGKYEKSIVRTTLHRAFNDWSSASKRALRFSEHENGDGKANFNIFFARGDHNDSLPFDGRAGIVAHGFYPTNGNLHFDADEQWTLYMADGINLYQTAMHEIGHLLGLEHSNDYNAVMFPINRPYDPLFKLGDDDIRGIRYKPLLKAHMDAKVDIVIT
;
A
#
# COMPACT_ATOMS: atom_id res chain seq x y z
N MET A 1 -15.63 58.28 -17.70
CA MET A 1 -15.93 56.90 -18.14
C MET A 1 -15.54 55.96 -17.02
N ALA A 2 -16.52 55.49 -16.26
CA ALA A 2 -16.31 54.59 -15.15
C ALA A 2 -16.65 53.15 -15.61
N ALA A 3 -15.68 52.27 -15.55
CA ALA A 3 -15.86 50.85 -15.86
C ALA A 3 -16.40 50.13 -14.61
N LEU A 4 -17.60 49.61 -14.73
CA LEU A 4 -18.28 48.83 -13.72
C LEU A 4 -17.72 47.37 -13.76
N LEU A 5 -16.98 46.95 -12.73
CA LEU A 5 -16.58 45.59 -12.54
C LEU A 5 -17.74 44.81 -11.88
N LEU A 6 -18.40 43.97 -12.67
CA LEU A 6 -19.39 43.00 -12.20
C LEU A 6 -18.65 41.84 -11.53
N VAL A 7 -18.67 41.80 -10.21
CA VAL A 7 -18.27 40.65 -9.41
C VAL A 7 -19.47 39.69 -9.38
N SER A 8 -19.39 38.61 -10.14
CA SER A 8 -20.37 37.53 -10.08
C SER A 8 -20.16 36.69 -8.82
N SER A 9 -21.03 36.92 -7.84
CA SER A 9 -21.16 36.09 -6.64
C SER A 9 -21.69 34.71 -7.04
N PHE A 10 -20.82 33.71 -7.07
CA PHE A 10 -21.26 32.30 -7.07
C PHE A 10 -21.86 31.98 -5.72
N ALA A 11 -23.18 31.95 -5.64
CA ALA A 11 -23.88 31.41 -4.49
C ALA A 11 -23.62 29.90 -4.41
N ILE A 12 -22.93 29.50 -3.35
CA ILE A 12 -22.82 28.08 -2.96
C ILE A 12 -24.18 27.70 -2.40
N ALA A 13 -25.03 27.10 -3.21
CA ALA A 13 -26.25 26.48 -2.75
C ALA A 13 -25.85 25.22 -1.95
N GLN A 14 -25.99 25.26 -0.62
CA GLN A 14 -26.03 24.08 0.22
C GLN A 14 -27.30 23.30 -0.11
N VAL A 15 -27.19 22.30 -0.98
CA VAL A 15 -28.23 21.29 -1.16
C VAL A 15 -27.94 20.14 -0.18
N VAL A 16 -28.54 20.23 0.99
CA VAL A 16 -28.77 19.08 1.86
C VAL A 16 -29.99 18.34 1.31
N ILE A 17 -29.78 17.45 0.35
CA ILE A 17 -30.78 16.43 -0.02
C ILE A 17 -30.00 15.19 -0.37
N GLY A 18 -30.44 14.02 0.13
CA GLY A 18 -29.83 12.71 0.08
C GLY A 18 -28.89 12.48 -1.12
N ALA A 19 -27.65 12.07 -0.82
CA ALA A 19 -26.62 11.89 -1.83
C ALA A 19 -27.19 11.10 -3.02
N PRO A 20 -27.08 11.60 -4.26
CA PRO A 20 -27.60 10.89 -5.41
C PRO A 20 -26.93 9.53 -5.48
N LEU A 21 -27.73 8.46 -5.53
CA LEU A 21 -27.23 7.11 -5.81
C LEU A 21 -26.42 7.19 -7.10
N LEU A 22 -25.15 6.80 -7.02
CA LEU A 22 -24.28 6.74 -8.19
C LEU A 22 -24.92 5.85 -9.25
N ASN A 23 -24.70 6.19 -10.53
CA ASN A 23 -25.27 5.48 -11.65
C ASN A 23 -24.85 3.99 -11.70
N VAL A 24 -25.56 3.19 -12.51
CA VAL A 24 -25.30 1.74 -12.66
C VAL A 24 -23.83 1.40 -12.96
N PRO A 25 -23.12 2.12 -13.84
CA PRO A 25 -21.68 1.89 -14.05
C PRO A 25 -20.83 2.07 -12.81
N ALA A 26 -21.08 3.09 -12.00
CA ALA A 26 -20.34 3.31 -10.75
C ALA A 26 -20.61 2.23 -9.69
N GLN A 27 -21.84 1.76 -9.61
CA GLN A 27 -22.20 0.63 -8.73
C GLN A 27 -21.48 -0.65 -9.16
N LYS A 28 -21.45 -0.95 -10.47
CA LYS A 28 -20.73 -2.12 -11.00
C LYS A 28 -19.23 -2.02 -10.77
N TYR A 29 -18.62 -0.85 -10.96
CA TYR A 29 -17.23 -0.61 -10.63
C TYR A 29 -16.95 -0.88 -9.15
N ALA A 30 -17.75 -0.32 -8.25
CA ALA A 30 -17.59 -0.50 -6.82
C ALA A 30 -17.72 -1.98 -6.41
N GLN A 31 -18.64 -2.74 -6.99
CA GLN A 31 -18.75 -4.19 -6.76
C GLN A 31 -17.48 -4.91 -7.16
N ASN A 32 -17.00 -4.71 -8.39
CA ASN A 32 -15.76 -5.32 -8.89
C ASN A 32 -14.55 -4.96 -8.00
N TYR A 33 -14.47 -3.70 -7.57
CA TYR A 33 -13.44 -3.22 -6.65
C TYR A 33 -13.48 -3.96 -5.31
N LEU A 34 -14.65 -4.06 -4.70
CA LEU A 34 -14.82 -4.74 -3.41
C LEU A 34 -14.50 -6.24 -3.49
N GLU A 35 -14.78 -6.88 -4.63
CA GLU A 35 -14.38 -8.26 -4.90
C GLU A 35 -12.87 -8.39 -5.09
N LYS A 36 -12.28 -7.55 -5.96
CA LYS A 36 -10.84 -7.56 -6.28
C LYS A 36 -10.00 -7.45 -5.00
N TYR A 37 -10.39 -6.57 -4.10
CA TYR A 37 -9.65 -6.34 -2.85
C TYR A 37 -10.18 -7.13 -1.65
N LYS A 38 -11.02 -8.16 -1.90
CA LYS A 38 -11.52 -9.12 -0.89
C LYS A 38 -12.37 -8.50 0.23
N TYR A 39 -13.04 -7.38 -0.02
CA TYR A 39 -14.07 -6.86 0.87
C TYR A 39 -15.37 -7.68 0.79
N ILE A 40 -15.59 -8.38 -0.33
CA ILE A 40 -16.66 -9.35 -0.54
C ILE A 40 -16.00 -10.70 -0.86
N ASP A 41 -16.53 -11.78 -0.29
CA ASP A 41 -16.14 -13.14 -0.62
C ASP A 41 -16.82 -13.56 -1.93
N SER A 42 -16.03 -13.70 -2.98
CA SER A 42 -16.51 -14.07 -4.32
C SER A 42 -17.19 -15.46 -4.40
N ALA A 43 -16.93 -16.34 -3.45
CA ALA A 43 -17.57 -17.65 -3.39
C ALA A 43 -19.08 -17.60 -3.09
N LYS A 44 -19.61 -16.46 -2.63
CA LYS A 44 -21.04 -16.21 -2.33
C LYS A 44 -21.75 -15.32 -3.35
N SER A 45 -21.16 -15.13 -4.51
CA SER A 45 -21.41 -14.05 -5.47
C SER A 45 -22.59 -14.25 -6.44
N LEU A 46 -23.48 -15.21 -6.27
CA LEU A 46 -24.56 -15.44 -7.24
C LEU A 46 -25.79 -14.51 -7.10
N SER A 47 -25.94 -13.79 -6.01
CA SER A 47 -26.83 -12.62 -5.89
C SER A 47 -26.37 -11.75 -4.70
N TYR A 48 -25.81 -10.58 -5.00
CA TYR A 48 -25.47 -9.67 -3.89
C TYR A 48 -26.76 -9.18 -3.25
N ASP A 49 -27.02 -9.68 -2.06
CA ASP A 49 -27.91 -9.05 -1.11
C ASP A 49 -27.40 -7.61 -0.85
N LYS A 50 -28.30 -6.64 -0.90
CA LYS A 50 -27.99 -5.21 -0.58
C LYS A 50 -27.24 -5.07 0.73
N GLU A 51 -27.53 -5.94 1.67
CA GLU A 51 -26.89 -5.96 2.99
C GLU A 51 -25.43 -6.44 2.93
N ALA A 52 -25.11 -7.42 2.08
CA ALA A 52 -23.73 -7.86 1.87
C ALA A 52 -22.88 -6.76 1.25
N LEU A 53 -23.42 -6.03 0.26
CA LEU A 53 -22.76 -4.89 -0.36
C LEU A 53 -22.55 -3.76 0.68
N SER A 54 -23.56 -3.42 1.45
CA SER A 54 -23.47 -2.40 2.50
C SER A 54 -22.41 -2.76 3.55
N ARG A 55 -22.34 -4.03 3.98
CA ARG A 55 -21.29 -4.50 4.90
C ARG A 55 -19.89 -4.35 4.29
N ALA A 56 -19.71 -4.66 3.00
CA ALA A 56 -18.43 -4.53 2.31
C ALA A 56 -18.03 -3.06 2.17
N LEU A 57 -18.98 -2.18 1.83
CA LEU A 57 -18.75 -0.73 1.78
C LEU A 57 -18.31 -0.18 3.15
N ARG A 58 -18.99 -0.55 4.24
CA ARG A 58 -18.58 -0.15 5.61
C ARG A 58 -17.15 -0.56 5.92
N ARG A 59 -16.75 -1.75 5.50
CA ARG A 59 -15.37 -2.23 5.70
C ARG A 59 -14.38 -1.40 4.90
N PHE A 60 -14.66 -1.17 3.62
CA PHE A 60 -13.81 -0.33 2.78
C PHE A 60 -13.70 1.09 3.34
N GLN A 61 -14.84 1.71 3.66
CA GLN A 61 -14.89 3.06 4.23
C GLN A 61 -14.06 3.17 5.52
N HIS A 62 -14.23 2.19 6.41
CA HIS A 62 -13.43 2.13 7.63
C HIS A 62 -11.93 2.05 7.32
N ASP A 63 -11.50 1.21 6.35
CA ASP A 63 -10.10 1.05 5.99
C ASP A 63 -9.54 2.25 5.25
N ALA A 64 -10.41 2.96 4.55
CA ALA A 64 -10.07 4.20 3.85
C ALA A 64 -10.16 5.46 4.74
N GLY A 65 -10.44 5.30 6.04
CA GLY A 65 -10.59 6.42 6.98
C GLY A 65 -11.85 7.27 6.74
N LEU A 66 -12.84 6.73 6.02
CA LEU A 66 -14.12 7.40 5.75
C LEU A 66 -15.16 7.05 6.83
N ASN A 67 -16.26 7.82 6.86
CA ASN A 67 -17.42 7.45 7.68
C ASN A 67 -18.02 6.11 7.18
N PRO A 68 -18.07 5.04 8.02
CA PRO A 68 -18.50 3.72 7.58
C PRO A 68 -20.05 3.58 7.58
N ASP A 69 -20.73 4.39 6.78
CA ASP A 69 -22.20 4.38 6.64
C ASP A 69 -22.73 3.21 5.78
N GLY A 70 -21.88 2.61 4.96
CA GLY A 70 -22.23 1.51 4.05
C GLY A 70 -22.98 1.97 2.80
N ILE A 71 -22.91 3.27 2.47
CA ILE A 71 -23.52 3.88 1.30
C ILE A 71 -22.44 4.21 0.29
N LEU A 72 -22.65 3.84 -0.98
CA LEU A 72 -21.79 4.26 -2.06
C LEU A 72 -22.09 5.71 -2.42
N ASN A 73 -21.48 6.64 -1.70
CA ASN A 73 -21.53 8.06 -1.98
C ASN A 73 -20.34 8.52 -2.85
N LEU A 74 -20.34 9.78 -3.27
CA LEU A 74 -19.30 10.33 -4.14
C LEU A 74 -17.90 10.28 -3.50
N GLU A 75 -17.80 10.51 -2.22
CA GLU A 75 -16.53 10.45 -1.48
C GLU A 75 -15.96 9.04 -1.47
N THR A 76 -16.79 8.05 -1.14
CA THR A 76 -16.45 6.63 -1.19
C THR A 76 -15.99 6.22 -2.58
N PHE A 77 -16.72 6.65 -3.61
CA PHE A 77 -16.39 6.30 -4.98
C PHE A 77 -15.08 6.97 -5.44
N ARG A 78 -14.86 8.25 -5.10
CA ARG A 78 -13.58 8.93 -5.39
C ARG A 78 -12.39 8.23 -4.72
N MET A 79 -12.57 7.73 -3.51
CA MET A 79 -11.52 6.98 -2.81
C MET A 79 -11.22 5.65 -3.51
N MET A 80 -12.22 4.96 -4.07
CA MET A 80 -12.01 3.75 -4.86
C MET A 80 -11.26 3.99 -6.17
N LEU A 81 -11.30 5.22 -6.70
CA LEU A 81 -10.59 5.59 -7.92
C LEU A 81 -9.12 5.99 -7.66
N GLN A 82 -8.71 6.10 -6.40
CA GLN A 82 -7.31 6.44 -6.11
C GLN A 82 -6.38 5.26 -6.40
N PRO A 83 -5.17 5.53 -6.90
CA PRO A 83 -4.12 4.53 -7.02
C PRO A 83 -3.85 3.86 -5.67
N ARG A 84 -3.51 2.57 -5.68
CA ARG A 84 -3.32 1.82 -4.45
C ARG A 84 -2.40 0.61 -4.59
N CYS A 85 -1.98 0.05 -3.46
CA CYS A 85 -1.35 -1.25 -3.38
C CYS A 85 -2.29 -2.37 -3.88
N GLY A 86 -1.73 -3.32 -4.63
CA GLY A 86 -2.45 -4.46 -5.18
C GLY A 86 -2.80 -5.54 -4.16
N ASN A 87 -2.17 -5.54 -3.01
CA ASN A 87 -2.46 -6.54 -1.98
C ASN A 87 -3.90 -6.42 -1.47
N PRO A 88 -4.59 -7.56 -1.28
CA PRO A 88 -5.92 -7.56 -0.67
C PRO A 88 -5.93 -6.89 0.70
N SER A 89 -6.99 -6.15 1.01
CA SER A 89 -7.13 -5.47 2.29
C SER A 89 -7.54 -6.41 3.44
N PHE A 90 -7.93 -7.65 3.11
CA PHE A 90 -8.33 -8.66 4.09
C PHE A 90 -7.55 -9.96 3.88
N SER A 91 -6.77 -10.34 4.90
CA SER A 91 -6.49 -11.76 5.08
C SER A 91 -7.72 -12.42 5.71
N SER A 92 -8.05 -13.62 5.30
CA SER A 92 -9.19 -14.42 5.77
C SER A 92 -9.10 -14.84 7.25
N VAL A 93 -8.13 -14.36 8.00
CA VAL A 93 -7.86 -14.76 9.39
C VAL A 93 -8.24 -13.65 10.37
N GLY A 94 -9.35 -13.87 11.02
CA GLY A 94 -10.05 -13.17 12.07
C GLY A 94 -9.36 -12.12 12.95
N ARG A 95 -10.19 -11.20 13.46
CA ARG A 95 -9.98 -10.13 14.45
C ARG A 95 -8.75 -9.24 14.23
N ARG A 96 -9.02 -8.06 13.69
CA ARG A 96 -8.06 -6.97 13.49
C ARG A 96 -7.40 -6.53 14.79
N LYS A 97 -6.10 -6.68 14.86
CA LYS A 97 -5.23 -5.85 15.70
C LYS A 97 -4.81 -4.64 14.86
N ARG A 98 -4.59 -3.46 15.48
CA ARG A 98 -4.20 -2.20 14.81
C ARG A 98 -2.91 -2.28 14.00
N PHE A 99 -2.06 -3.24 14.22
CA PHE A 99 -0.94 -3.64 13.38
C PHE A 99 -1.06 -5.15 13.21
N VAL A 100 -1.14 -5.61 11.97
CA VAL A 100 -1.34 -7.03 11.72
C VAL A 100 -0.05 -7.56 11.09
N PRO A 101 0.77 -8.29 11.85
CA PRO A 101 1.79 -9.09 11.22
C PRO A 101 1.09 -10.24 10.51
N HIS A 102 1.27 -10.35 9.21
CA HIS A 102 0.99 -11.58 8.49
C HIS A 102 1.74 -12.72 9.19
N GLY A 103 1.12 -13.85 9.47
CA GLY A 103 1.72 -14.93 10.28
C GLY A 103 3.08 -15.44 9.80
N ALA A 104 3.41 -15.23 8.53
CA ALA A 104 4.70 -15.56 7.93
C ALA A 104 5.80 -14.53 8.31
N LYS A 105 7.03 -15.01 8.51
CA LYS A 105 8.16 -14.19 8.94
C LYS A 105 9.48 -14.71 8.38
N TRP A 106 10.42 -13.81 8.21
CA TRP A 106 11.82 -14.17 7.96
C TRP A 106 12.47 -14.67 9.24
N LEU A 107 13.18 -15.78 9.14
CA LEU A 107 13.99 -16.33 10.27
C LEU A 107 15.37 -15.67 10.37
N LYS A 108 15.81 -14.97 9.32
CA LYS A 108 17.09 -14.25 9.24
C LYS A 108 16.89 -12.78 9.61
N ARG A 109 17.91 -12.18 10.22
CA ARG A 109 17.96 -10.75 10.55
C ARG A 109 18.65 -9.92 9.48
N THR A 110 19.56 -10.51 8.75
CA THR A 110 20.20 -9.92 7.56
C THR A 110 19.52 -10.49 6.34
N LEU A 111 18.93 -9.62 5.54
CA LEU A 111 18.18 -9.96 4.35
C LEU A 111 18.81 -9.25 3.16
N THR A 112 18.87 -9.92 2.05
CA THR A 112 19.42 -9.39 0.80
C THR A 112 18.31 -9.05 -0.18
N TRP A 113 18.49 -8.01 -0.96
CA TRP A 113 17.57 -7.63 -2.03
C TRP A 113 18.34 -7.41 -3.34
N LYS A 114 17.67 -7.60 -4.46
CA LYS A 114 18.18 -7.25 -5.79
C LYS A 114 17.12 -6.53 -6.60
N LEU A 115 17.59 -5.58 -7.42
CA LEU A 115 16.79 -4.97 -8.46
C LEU A 115 17.07 -5.73 -9.76
N ASP A 116 16.09 -6.49 -10.24
CA ASP A 116 16.11 -7.14 -11.54
C ASP A 116 15.39 -6.30 -12.59
N ASP A 117 15.66 -6.58 -13.84
CA ASP A 117 14.95 -5.98 -14.98
C ASP A 117 14.76 -7.04 -16.09
N PRO A 118 13.95 -8.08 -15.79
CA PRO A 118 13.76 -9.21 -16.72
C PRO A 118 13.05 -8.79 -18.02
N HIS A 119 12.37 -7.66 -17.99
CA HIS A 119 11.61 -7.12 -19.13
C HIS A 119 12.32 -5.98 -19.85
N ASN A 120 13.55 -5.63 -19.41
CA ASN A 120 14.35 -4.52 -19.96
C ASN A 120 13.57 -3.18 -20.03
N LEU A 121 12.86 -2.86 -18.95
CA LEU A 121 12.00 -1.67 -18.85
C LEU A 121 12.73 -0.44 -18.30
N LEU A 122 13.90 -0.64 -17.68
CA LEU A 122 14.67 0.42 -17.04
C LEU A 122 15.96 0.71 -17.80
N GLY A 123 16.19 1.97 -18.15
CA GLY A 123 17.50 2.43 -18.61
C GLY A 123 18.53 2.45 -17.48
N LYS A 124 19.80 2.64 -17.84
CA LYS A 124 20.91 2.65 -16.86
C LYS A 124 20.73 3.73 -15.78
N TYR A 125 20.24 4.89 -16.18
CA TYR A 125 20.02 6.03 -15.28
C TYR A 125 18.85 5.75 -14.32
N GLU A 126 17.74 5.26 -14.85
CA GLU A 126 16.56 4.89 -14.06
C GLU A 126 16.90 3.79 -13.04
N LYS A 127 17.67 2.76 -13.43
CA LYS A 127 18.14 1.72 -12.49
C LYS A 127 18.93 2.32 -11.32
N SER A 128 19.77 3.31 -11.58
CA SER A 128 20.54 3.99 -10.52
C SER A 128 19.63 4.75 -9.57
N ILE A 129 18.63 5.44 -10.08
CA ILE A 129 17.64 6.18 -9.28
C ILE A 129 16.82 5.21 -8.41
N VAL A 130 16.31 4.13 -9.01
CA VAL A 130 15.53 3.10 -8.31
C VAL A 130 16.36 2.46 -7.20
N ARG A 131 17.61 2.07 -7.46
CA ARG A 131 18.53 1.51 -6.46
C ARG A 131 18.71 2.45 -5.27
N THR A 132 19.03 3.72 -5.54
CA THR A 132 19.22 4.73 -4.49
C THR A 132 17.95 4.88 -3.64
N THR A 133 16.78 4.87 -4.28
CA THR A 133 15.48 4.95 -3.61
C THR A 133 15.24 3.73 -2.72
N LEU A 134 15.50 2.54 -3.22
CA LEU A 134 15.36 1.28 -2.46
C LEU A 134 16.33 1.23 -1.28
N HIS A 135 17.59 1.61 -1.46
CA HIS A 135 18.56 1.70 -0.36
C HIS A 135 18.06 2.60 0.75
N ARG A 136 17.52 3.78 0.41
CA ARG A 136 16.93 4.68 1.39
C ARG A 136 15.74 4.02 2.12
N ALA A 137 14.81 3.43 1.40
CA ALA A 137 13.63 2.80 1.97
C ALA A 137 13.98 1.64 2.92
N PHE A 138 14.90 0.76 2.53
CA PHE A 138 15.41 -0.31 3.40
C PHE A 138 16.13 0.22 4.64
N ASN A 139 16.91 1.29 4.52
CA ASN A 139 17.58 1.91 5.66
C ASN A 139 16.59 2.49 6.67
N ASP A 140 15.47 3.07 6.19
CA ASP A 140 14.45 3.61 7.09
C ASP A 140 13.73 2.49 7.86
N TRP A 141 13.40 1.37 7.22
CA TRP A 141 12.88 0.18 7.90
C TRP A 141 13.90 -0.44 8.87
N SER A 142 15.19 -0.49 8.50
CA SER A 142 16.26 -0.92 9.40
C SER A 142 16.31 -0.05 10.65
N SER A 143 16.28 1.25 10.48
CA SER A 143 16.29 2.24 11.57
C SER A 143 15.05 2.10 12.46
N ALA A 144 13.86 1.96 11.88
CA ALA A 144 12.62 1.73 12.61
C ALA A 144 12.64 0.47 13.46
N SER A 145 13.27 -0.60 12.97
CA SER A 145 13.49 -1.84 13.71
C SER A 145 14.61 -1.76 14.77
N LYS A 146 15.18 -0.56 15.01
CA LYS A 146 16.40 -0.37 15.84
C LYS A 146 17.58 -1.22 15.36
N ARG A 147 17.73 -1.37 14.03
CA ARG A 147 18.73 -2.18 13.35
C ARG A 147 18.69 -3.69 13.73
N ALA A 148 17.55 -4.16 14.23
CA ALA A 148 17.31 -5.57 14.43
C ALA A 148 17.13 -6.31 13.09
N LEU A 149 16.68 -5.60 12.05
CA LEU A 149 16.73 -6.03 10.66
C LEU A 149 17.80 -5.22 9.93
N ARG A 150 18.59 -5.91 9.10
CA ARG A 150 19.64 -5.32 8.26
C ARG A 150 19.41 -5.75 6.83
N PHE A 151 19.67 -4.86 5.90
CA PHE A 151 19.47 -5.09 4.48
C PHE A 151 20.75 -4.75 3.71
N SER A 152 21.06 -5.56 2.71
CA SER A 152 22.14 -5.29 1.77
C SER A 152 21.69 -5.63 0.34
N GLU A 153 22.17 -4.88 -0.62
CA GLU A 153 21.99 -5.27 -2.01
C GLU A 153 22.79 -6.55 -2.27
N HIS A 154 22.20 -7.48 -3.01
CA HIS A 154 22.86 -8.72 -3.42
C HIS A 154 23.72 -8.40 -4.63
N GLU A 155 25.02 -8.46 -4.45
CA GLU A 155 25.96 -8.33 -5.56
C GLU A 155 25.89 -9.59 -6.44
N ASN A 156 26.03 -9.39 -7.75
CA ASN A 156 25.89 -10.41 -8.78
C ASN A 156 26.71 -11.69 -8.47
N GLY A 157 26.01 -12.71 -8.03
CA GLY A 157 26.51 -14.04 -7.74
C GLY A 157 25.37 -15.05 -7.85
N ASP A 158 25.67 -16.35 -7.92
CA ASP A 158 24.70 -17.44 -8.14
C ASP A 158 23.71 -17.67 -6.98
N GLY A 159 23.66 -16.77 -6.00
CA GLY A 159 22.77 -16.82 -4.85
C GLY A 159 21.42 -16.17 -5.11
N LYS A 160 20.34 -16.71 -4.50
CA LYS A 160 19.03 -16.07 -4.46
C LYS A 160 19.01 -14.97 -3.40
N ALA A 161 18.65 -13.74 -3.79
CA ALA A 161 18.30 -12.71 -2.84
C ALA A 161 17.02 -13.08 -2.07
N ASN A 162 16.86 -12.53 -0.87
CA ASN A 162 15.62 -12.69 -0.12
C ASN A 162 14.47 -11.90 -0.75
N PHE A 163 14.79 -10.73 -1.34
CA PHE A 163 13.83 -9.90 -2.04
C PHE A 163 14.25 -9.73 -3.50
N ASN A 164 13.32 -9.99 -4.39
CA ASN A 164 13.47 -9.80 -5.82
C ASN A 164 12.53 -8.69 -6.27
N ILE A 165 13.08 -7.60 -6.78
CA ILE A 165 12.36 -6.36 -7.07
C ILE A 165 12.49 -6.06 -8.56
N PHE A 166 11.37 -5.84 -9.24
CA PHE A 166 11.38 -5.47 -10.65
C PHE A 166 10.14 -4.67 -11.07
N PHE A 167 10.20 -4.12 -12.27
CA PHE A 167 9.07 -3.46 -12.93
C PHE A 167 8.46 -4.41 -13.97
N ALA A 168 7.12 -4.41 -14.04
CA ALA A 168 6.36 -5.24 -14.97
C ALA A 168 5.14 -4.49 -15.50
N ARG A 169 4.49 -5.05 -16.52
CA ARG A 169 3.25 -4.54 -17.12
C ARG A 169 2.21 -5.66 -17.18
N GLY A 170 0.94 -5.31 -16.98
CA GLY A 170 -0.17 -6.24 -17.15
C GLY A 170 0.02 -7.58 -16.43
N ASP A 171 -0.25 -8.68 -17.12
CA ASP A 171 0.02 -10.02 -16.63
C ASP A 171 1.54 -10.30 -16.66
N HIS A 172 2.09 -10.65 -15.52
CA HIS A 172 3.53 -10.89 -15.34
C HIS A 172 3.81 -12.15 -14.51
N ASN A 173 2.99 -13.18 -14.71
CA ASN A 173 3.11 -14.52 -14.14
C ASN A 173 2.93 -14.59 -12.62
N ASP A 174 2.10 -13.73 -12.08
CA ASP A 174 1.61 -13.87 -10.70
C ASP A 174 0.07 -13.74 -10.64
N SER A 175 -0.50 -13.77 -9.44
CA SER A 175 -1.96 -13.70 -9.26
C SER A 175 -2.52 -12.28 -9.20
N LEU A 176 -1.68 -11.24 -9.37
CA LEU A 176 -2.01 -9.84 -9.19
C LEU A 176 -1.60 -9.00 -10.43
N PRO A 177 -2.23 -9.23 -11.60
CA PRO A 177 -1.88 -8.50 -12.81
C PRO A 177 -2.06 -6.99 -12.62
N PHE A 178 -1.16 -6.20 -13.22
CA PHE A 178 -1.29 -4.76 -13.28
C PHE A 178 -2.38 -4.34 -14.26
N ASP A 179 -2.98 -3.19 -14.03
CA ASP A 179 -4.14 -2.67 -14.76
C ASP A 179 -3.83 -1.37 -15.53
N GLY A 180 -2.53 -1.04 -15.65
CA GLY A 180 -2.08 0.18 -16.32
C GLY A 180 -2.17 1.40 -15.40
N ARG A 181 -2.15 2.59 -16.00
CA ARG A 181 -2.15 3.85 -15.24
C ARG A 181 -3.33 3.97 -14.29
N ALA A 182 -3.02 4.38 -13.06
CA ALA A 182 -3.93 4.38 -11.92
C ALA A 182 -4.40 2.95 -11.54
N GLY A 183 -5.05 2.79 -10.41
CA GLY A 183 -5.44 1.46 -9.94
C GLY A 183 -4.34 0.79 -9.11
N ILE A 184 -3.83 -0.36 -9.52
CA ILE A 184 -2.74 -1.06 -8.81
C ILE A 184 -1.38 -0.51 -9.23
N VAL A 185 -0.69 0.17 -8.34
CA VAL A 185 0.62 0.78 -8.64
C VAL A 185 1.80 -0.16 -8.34
N ALA A 186 1.65 -1.05 -7.38
CA ALA A 186 2.67 -2.01 -6.96
C ALA A 186 2.05 -3.09 -6.07
N HIS A 187 2.78 -4.18 -5.84
CA HIS A 187 2.45 -5.17 -4.80
C HIS A 187 3.71 -5.87 -4.29
N GLY A 188 3.74 -6.13 -2.99
CA GLY A 188 4.80 -6.86 -2.32
C GLY A 188 4.27 -8.15 -1.68
N PHE A 189 4.91 -9.29 -1.98
CA PHE A 189 4.50 -10.57 -1.42
C PHE A 189 5.06 -10.76 0.00
N TYR A 190 4.23 -11.31 0.87
CA TYR A 190 4.61 -11.60 2.25
C TYR A 190 5.78 -12.60 2.36
N PRO A 191 6.47 -12.63 3.50
CA PRO A 191 7.47 -13.68 3.77
C PRO A 191 6.87 -15.08 3.57
N THR A 192 7.56 -16.04 2.99
CA THR A 192 8.94 -16.03 2.54
C THR A 192 9.08 -15.94 1.02
N ASN A 193 8.06 -15.46 0.31
CA ASN A 193 8.08 -15.26 -1.13
C ASN A 193 9.09 -14.16 -1.50
N GLY A 194 8.92 -12.93 -0.99
CA GLY A 194 9.89 -11.85 -1.10
C GLY A 194 9.93 -11.11 -2.44
N ASN A 195 9.00 -11.35 -3.35
CA ASN A 195 8.89 -10.59 -4.60
C ASN A 195 8.20 -9.25 -4.36
N LEU A 196 8.66 -8.20 -5.05
CA LEU A 196 8.06 -6.87 -5.11
C LEU A 196 8.03 -6.40 -6.55
N HIS A 197 6.86 -6.07 -7.04
CA HIS A 197 6.65 -5.63 -8.40
C HIS A 197 6.06 -4.23 -8.43
N PHE A 198 6.58 -3.37 -9.33
CA PHE A 198 6.08 -2.04 -9.63
C PHE A 198 5.43 -2.02 -11.00
N ASP A 199 4.28 -1.36 -11.16
CA ASP A 199 3.67 -1.17 -12.48
C ASP A 199 4.50 -0.20 -13.31
N ALA A 200 5.04 -0.68 -14.43
CA ALA A 200 5.84 0.13 -15.35
C ALA A 200 5.00 1.07 -16.24
N ASP A 201 3.68 0.98 -16.19
CA ASP A 201 2.79 1.90 -16.91
C ASP A 201 2.51 3.17 -16.10
N GLU A 202 2.85 3.19 -14.81
CA GLU A 202 2.69 4.35 -13.95
C GLU A 202 3.70 5.46 -14.25
N GLN A 203 3.28 6.69 -13.98
CA GLN A 203 4.18 7.85 -14.00
C GLN A 203 4.92 7.96 -12.67
N TRP A 204 6.09 7.32 -12.58
CA TRP A 204 6.90 7.34 -11.38
C TRP A 204 7.60 8.68 -11.18
N THR A 205 7.54 9.21 -9.97
CA THR A 205 8.18 10.48 -9.57
C THR A 205 8.93 10.31 -8.25
N LEU A 206 9.83 11.29 -7.94
CA LEU A 206 10.53 11.35 -6.66
C LEU A 206 10.15 12.57 -5.82
N TYR A 207 9.91 13.71 -6.48
CA TYR A 207 9.78 15.00 -5.80
C TYR A 207 8.61 15.84 -6.35
N MET A 208 7.68 15.23 -7.07
CA MET A 208 6.56 15.93 -7.68
C MET A 208 5.24 15.39 -7.14
N ALA A 209 4.26 16.28 -7.03
CA ALA A 209 2.92 15.91 -6.59
C ALA A 209 2.12 15.21 -7.70
N ASP A 210 2.47 15.45 -8.97
CA ASP A 210 1.84 14.78 -10.10
C ASP A 210 2.56 13.47 -10.42
N GLY A 211 1.83 12.37 -10.36
CA GLY A 211 2.33 11.00 -10.52
C GLY A 211 2.45 10.22 -9.21
N ILE A 212 3.03 9.04 -9.30
CA ILE A 212 3.20 8.10 -8.19
C ILE A 212 4.60 8.25 -7.59
N ASN A 213 4.69 8.56 -6.31
CA ASN A 213 5.99 8.70 -5.68
C ASN A 213 6.64 7.34 -5.41
N LEU A 214 7.77 7.07 -6.06
CA LEU A 214 8.48 5.81 -5.98
C LEU A 214 8.95 5.47 -4.56
N TYR A 215 9.46 6.47 -3.82
CA TYR A 215 9.95 6.24 -2.46
C TYR A 215 8.80 5.90 -1.49
N GLN A 216 7.69 6.64 -1.54
CA GLN A 216 6.52 6.36 -0.70
C GLN A 216 5.94 4.98 -0.98
N THR A 217 5.84 4.60 -2.26
CA THR A 217 5.37 3.27 -2.67
C THR A 217 6.35 2.18 -2.27
N ALA A 218 7.65 2.35 -2.50
CA ALA A 218 8.67 1.38 -2.08
C ALA A 218 8.66 1.16 -0.56
N MET A 219 8.50 2.22 0.23
CA MET A 219 8.35 2.10 1.69
C MET A 219 7.16 1.22 2.08
N HIS A 220 6.01 1.39 1.41
CA HIS A 220 4.81 0.59 1.64
C HIS A 220 5.04 -0.89 1.28
N GLU A 221 5.50 -1.16 0.06
CA GLU A 221 5.65 -2.53 -0.42
C GLU A 221 6.74 -3.31 0.34
N ILE A 222 7.83 -2.64 0.75
CA ILE A 222 8.82 -3.25 1.64
C ILE A 222 8.19 -3.65 2.98
N GLY A 223 7.24 -2.89 3.50
CA GLY A 223 6.48 -3.29 4.68
C GLY A 223 5.80 -4.65 4.53
N HIS A 224 5.21 -4.94 3.35
CA HIS A 224 4.65 -6.25 3.04
C HIS A 224 5.73 -7.34 2.96
N LEU A 225 6.86 -7.06 2.30
CA LEU A 225 8.01 -7.98 2.30
C LEU A 225 8.47 -8.33 3.71
N LEU A 226 8.35 -7.39 4.63
CA LEU A 226 8.67 -7.60 6.05
C LEU A 226 7.51 -8.26 6.82
N GLY A 227 6.36 -8.48 6.18
CA GLY A 227 5.19 -9.17 6.70
C GLY A 227 4.24 -8.27 7.49
N LEU A 228 4.18 -6.99 7.21
CA LEU A 228 3.14 -6.10 7.71
C LEU A 228 1.95 -6.14 6.75
N GLU A 229 0.74 -6.18 7.29
CA GLU A 229 -0.49 -6.01 6.54
C GLU A 229 -0.87 -4.52 6.43
N HIS A 230 -1.91 -4.21 5.69
CA HIS A 230 -2.43 -2.86 5.59
C HIS A 230 -2.87 -2.32 6.96
N SER A 231 -2.64 -1.04 7.18
CA SER A 231 -3.15 -0.27 8.32
C SER A 231 -4.34 0.59 7.90
N ASN A 232 -5.28 0.80 8.82
CA ASN A 232 -6.36 1.77 8.64
C ASN A 232 -6.00 3.17 9.19
N ASP A 233 -4.80 3.35 9.68
CA ASP A 233 -4.29 4.67 10.07
C ASP A 233 -3.79 5.38 8.82
N TYR A 234 -4.45 6.49 8.45
CA TYR A 234 -4.07 7.30 7.28
C TYR A 234 -2.61 7.79 7.34
N ASN A 235 -2.05 7.97 8.53
CA ASN A 235 -0.68 8.42 8.71
C ASN A 235 0.36 7.28 8.62
N ALA A 236 -0.08 6.04 8.65
CA ALA A 236 0.81 4.89 8.47
C ALA A 236 1.28 4.78 7.02
N VAL A 237 2.52 4.35 6.83
CA VAL A 237 3.04 3.96 5.51
C VAL A 237 2.25 2.78 4.95
N MET A 238 1.78 1.89 5.82
CA MET A 238 0.99 0.72 5.43
C MET A 238 -0.48 1.04 5.11
N PHE A 239 -0.89 2.32 4.99
CA PHE A 239 -2.21 2.67 4.50
C PHE A 239 -2.35 2.26 3.02
N PRO A 240 -3.41 1.53 2.61
CA PRO A 240 -3.46 0.84 1.32
C PRO A 240 -3.61 1.74 0.10
N ILE A 241 -4.12 2.97 0.29
CA ILE A 241 -4.40 3.91 -0.80
C ILE A 241 -3.23 4.86 -0.92
N ASN A 242 -2.76 5.06 -2.14
CA ASN A 242 -1.63 5.93 -2.42
C ASN A 242 -1.95 7.38 -2.02
N ARG A 243 -0.99 8.04 -1.40
CA ARG A 243 -1.10 9.43 -0.97
C ARG A 243 -0.29 10.34 -1.89
N PRO A 244 -0.71 11.60 -2.07
CA PRO A 244 0.10 12.59 -2.75
C PRO A 244 1.52 12.65 -2.18
N TYR A 245 2.47 13.12 -2.98
CA TYR A 245 3.84 13.32 -2.52
C TYR A 245 3.89 14.20 -1.27
N ASP A 246 4.55 13.69 -0.25
CA ASP A 246 4.83 14.40 1.00
C ASP A 246 6.35 14.45 1.23
N PRO A 247 6.98 15.64 1.22
CA PRO A 247 8.42 15.77 1.47
C PRO A 247 8.83 15.37 2.89
N LEU A 248 7.88 15.30 3.84
CA LEU A 248 8.09 14.88 5.22
C LEU A 248 7.67 13.42 5.47
N PHE A 249 7.40 12.67 4.40
CA PHE A 249 6.97 11.28 4.47
C PHE A 249 7.95 10.41 5.24
N LYS A 250 7.44 9.71 6.24
CA LYS A 250 8.19 8.83 7.14
C LYS A 250 7.29 7.74 7.70
N LEU A 251 7.89 6.71 8.30
CA LEU A 251 7.16 5.69 9.03
C LEU A 251 6.36 6.30 10.19
N GLY A 252 5.07 5.97 10.24
CA GLY A 252 4.18 6.35 11.32
C GLY A 252 4.37 5.45 12.56
N ASP A 253 3.73 5.84 13.66
CA ASP A 253 3.81 5.09 14.91
C ASP A 253 3.26 3.67 14.76
N ASP A 254 2.25 3.47 13.90
CA ASP A 254 1.66 2.16 13.63
C ASP A 254 2.65 1.23 12.93
N ASP A 255 3.33 1.72 11.91
CA ASP A 255 4.39 0.98 11.19
C ASP A 255 5.54 0.60 12.12
N ILE A 256 5.97 1.55 12.95
CA ILE A 256 7.06 1.35 13.91
C ILE A 256 6.67 0.32 14.96
N ARG A 257 5.44 0.37 15.48
CA ARG A 257 4.93 -0.66 16.38
C ARG A 257 4.86 -2.02 15.69
N GLY A 258 4.33 -2.05 14.46
CA GLY A 258 4.19 -3.26 13.65
C GLY A 258 5.52 -3.98 13.45
N ILE A 259 6.56 -3.27 13.00
CA ILE A 259 7.86 -3.88 12.74
C ILE A 259 8.56 -4.35 14.05
N ARG A 260 8.36 -3.63 15.16
CA ARG A 260 8.96 -4.00 16.46
C ARG A 260 8.22 -5.11 17.19
N TYR A 261 6.93 -5.31 16.91
CA TYR A 261 6.12 -6.34 17.58
C TYR A 261 6.46 -7.76 17.10
N LYS A 262 7.20 -7.92 16.02
CA LYS A 262 7.52 -9.25 15.48
C LYS A 262 8.29 -10.09 16.51
N PRO A 263 7.92 -11.36 16.71
CA PRO A 263 8.49 -12.23 17.76
C PRO A 263 10.01 -12.36 17.74
N LEU A 264 10.63 -12.27 16.53
CA LEU A 264 12.09 -12.29 16.38
C LEU A 264 12.79 -11.08 17.01
N LEU A 265 12.11 -9.91 17.01
CA LEU A 265 12.64 -8.69 17.59
C LEU A 265 12.41 -8.66 19.10
N LYS A 266 11.28 -9.19 19.56
CA LYS A 266 10.94 -9.26 20.98
C LYS A 266 11.93 -10.13 21.77
N ALA A 267 12.24 -11.33 21.31
CA ALA A 267 13.20 -12.23 21.95
C ALA A 267 14.62 -11.64 22.11
N HIS A 268 14.99 -10.66 21.25
CA HIS A 268 16.31 -10.02 21.35
C HIS A 268 16.31 -8.79 22.26
N MET A 269 15.21 -8.11 22.42
CA MET A 269 15.08 -7.00 23.38
C MET A 269 15.05 -7.56 24.80
N ASP A 270 14.34 -8.66 25.02
CA ASP A 270 14.27 -9.34 26.31
C ASP A 270 15.65 -9.93 26.73
N ALA A 271 16.39 -10.53 25.77
CA ALA A 271 17.74 -11.06 26.03
C ALA A 271 18.83 -10.00 26.31
N LYS A 272 18.61 -8.73 25.96
CA LYS A 272 19.54 -7.62 26.29
C LYS A 272 19.26 -7.00 27.67
N VAL A 273 18.08 -7.21 28.21
CA VAL A 273 17.73 -6.72 29.56
C VAL A 273 18.31 -7.61 30.63
N ASP A 274 18.52 -8.93 30.35
CA ASP A 274 19.05 -9.91 31.32
C ASP A 274 20.57 -9.85 31.52
N ILE A 275 21.32 -9.00 30.79
CA ILE A 275 22.80 -8.91 30.88
C ILE A 275 23.27 -7.69 31.70
N VAL A 276 22.41 -6.96 32.34
CA VAL A 276 22.77 -5.73 33.10
C VAL A 276 22.53 -5.91 34.64
N ILE A 277 22.36 -7.14 35.14
CA ILE A 277 22.31 -7.39 36.57
C ILE A 277 23.21 -8.56 36.90
N THR A 278 24.50 -8.34 36.92
CA THR A 278 25.49 -8.99 37.80
C THR A 278 26.66 -8.06 38.04
#